data_71886103afb650b9d0e72d0b2a58b52c
#
_entry.id   71886103afb650b9d0e72d0b2a58b52c
#
_cell.length_a   1.000
_cell.length_b   1.000
_cell.length_c   1.000
_cell.angle_alpha   90.00
_cell.angle_beta   90.00
_cell.angle_gamma   90.00
#
_symmetry.space_group_name_H-M   'P 1'
#
loop_
_entity.id
_entity.type
_entity.pdbx_description
1 polymer ?
#
loop_
_entity_poly.entity_id
_entity_poly.type
_entity_poly.pdbx_seq_one_letter_code
_entity_poly.pdbx_strand_id
1 'polypeptide(L)'
;MNPTKSLTERVCQAIGFEALALLICTPLLAWIMDKPALEMGMVTLAISLMALTWNVIFNGLFDRLKARLQLANNGWTRVLHALLFEGGLVLVCVPLIAAWLNVSLMQAFILDIGVLLFFLPYTYVYHWGYDVVREKLLQKHAARRLDPLAGDPVAAVRQQAGNGPADIIR
;
A
#
# COMPACT_ATOMS: atom_id res chain seq x y z
N MET A 1 6.61 -4.95 -21.00
CA MET A 1 5.54 -5.57 -20.20
C MET A 1 6.02 -5.59 -18.77
N ASN A 2 5.39 -4.82 -17.86
CA ASN A 2 5.73 -4.91 -16.45
C ASN A 2 5.30 -6.29 -15.92
N PRO A 3 6.22 -7.08 -15.33
CA PRO A 3 5.86 -8.37 -14.76
C PRO A 3 4.79 -8.18 -13.67
N THR A 4 3.76 -9.01 -13.72
CA THR A 4 2.69 -9.00 -12.70
C THR A 4 3.30 -9.28 -11.33
N LYS A 5 2.93 -8.47 -10.33
CA LYS A 5 3.41 -8.63 -8.93
C LYS A 5 3.04 -10.03 -8.42
N SER A 6 4.01 -10.75 -7.85
CA SER A 6 3.76 -12.04 -7.20
C SER A 6 2.90 -11.88 -5.94
N LEU A 7 2.27 -12.95 -5.47
CA LEU A 7 1.51 -12.91 -4.20
C LEU A 7 2.39 -12.50 -3.02
N THR A 8 3.60 -13.04 -2.95
CA THR A 8 4.57 -12.68 -1.90
C THR A 8 4.91 -11.18 -1.94
N GLU A 9 5.11 -10.61 -3.13
CA GLU A 9 5.38 -9.19 -3.31
C GLU A 9 4.21 -8.33 -2.85
N ARG A 10 2.97 -8.73 -3.15
CA ARG A 10 1.76 -8.03 -2.68
C ARG A 10 1.62 -8.07 -1.16
N VAL A 11 1.91 -9.21 -0.54
CA VAL A 11 1.88 -9.36 0.92
C VAL A 11 2.97 -8.50 1.57
N CYS A 12 4.20 -8.53 1.07
CA CYS A 12 5.27 -7.67 1.58
C CYS A 12 4.94 -6.19 1.43
N GLN A 13 4.33 -5.78 0.31
CA GLN A 13 3.87 -4.42 0.09
C GLN A 13 2.79 -4.02 1.12
N ALA A 14 1.83 -4.90 1.40
CA ALA A 14 0.77 -4.63 2.38
C ALA A 14 1.32 -4.54 3.82
N ILE A 15 2.23 -5.45 4.21
CA ILE A 15 2.88 -5.41 5.53
C ILE A 15 3.71 -4.14 5.68
N GLY A 16 4.48 -3.76 4.66
CA GLY A 16 5.26 -2.51 4.68
C GLY A 16 4.38 -1.26 4.77
N PHE A 17 3.24 -1.25 4.07
CA PHE A 17 2.24 -0.19 4.15
C PHE A 17 1.72 -0.03 5.57
N GLU A 18 1.28 -1.11 6.19
CA GLU A 18 0.73 -1.10 7.56
C GLU A 18 1.78 -0.72 8.60
N ALA A 19 2.99 -1.32 8.53
CA ALA A 19 4.07 -1.01 9.45
C ALA A 19 4.47 0.47 9.42
N LEU A 20 4.57 1.05 8.23
CA LEU A 20 4.91 2.47 8.07
C LEU A 20 3.75 3.38 8.51
N ALA A 21 2.50 3.00 8.22
CA ALA A 21 1.32 3.71 8.70
C ALA A 21 1.29 3.74 10.24
N LEU A 22 1.48 2.59 10.90
CA LEU A 22 1.55 2.50 12.36
C LEU A 22 2.69 3.35 12.93
N LEU A 23 3.86 3.31 12.31
CA LEU A 23 5.02 4.07 12.75
C LEU A 23 4.78 5.59 12.75
N ILE A 24 4.00 6.08 11.78
CA ILE A 24 3.67 7.51 11.65
C ILE A 24 2.42 7.87 12.46
N CYS A 25 1.34 7.11 12.32
CA CYS A 25 0.06 7.44 12.97
C CYS A 25 0.11 7.29 14.49
N THR A 26 0.77 6.23 15.00
CA THR A 26 0.81 5.98 16.44
C THR A 26 1.36 7.16 17.25
N PRO A 27 2.56 7.70 16.98
CA PRO A 27 3.08 8.84 17.76
C PRO A 27 2.27 10.12 17.51
N LEU A 28 1.78 10.33 16.29
CA LEU A 28 0.97 11.50 15.95
C LEU A 28 -0.35 11.49 16.74
N LEU A 29 -1.07 10.38 16.75
CA LEU A 29 -2.32 10.22 17.46
C LEU A 29 -2.11 10.23 18.98
N ALA A 30 -1.03 9.63 19.49
CA ALA A 30 -0.65 9.68 20.88
C ALA A 30 -0.45 11.13 21.37
N TRP A 31 0.20 11.94 20.55
CA TRP A 31 0.40 13.36 20.84
C TRP A 31 -0.91 14.17 20.76
N ILE A 32 -1.74 13.96 19.74
CA ILE A 32 -3.01 14.69 19.55
C ILE A 32 -4.03 14.34 20.67
N MET A 33 -4.10 13.07 21.04
CA MET A 33 -5.09 12.56 22.00
C MET A 33 -4.61 12.57 23.45
N ASP A 34 -3.36 12.95 23.70
CA ASP A 34 -2.71 12.88 25.02
C ASP A 34 -2.86 11.49 25.66
N LYS A 35 -2.61 10.45 24.87
CA LYS A 35 -2.75 9.04 25.24
C LYS A 35 -1.43 8.29 25.07
N PRO A 36 -1.21 7.19 25.82
CA PRO A 36 -0.02 6.35 25.65
C PRO A 36 0.13 5.83 24.21
N ALA A 37 1.35 5.87 23.67
CA ALA A 37 1.62 5.41 22.31
C ALA A 37 1.22 3.94 22.06
N LEU A 38 1.35 3.08 23.08
CA LEU A 38 0.93 1.68 22.99
C LEU A 38 -0.60 1.57 22.77
N GLU A 39 -1.38 2.34 23.54
CA GLU A 39 -2.84 2.37 23.38
C GLU A 39 -3.24 2.86 21.99
N MET A 40 -2.63 3.95 21.52
CA MET A 40 -2.91 4.49 20.19
C MET A 40 -2.46 3.55 19.07
N GLY A 41 -1.36 2.84 19.24
CA GLY A 41 -0.91 1.81 18.29
C GLY A 41 -1.91 0.65 18.19
N MET A 42 -2.44 0.17 19.32
CA MET A 42 -3.47 -0.88 19.33
C MET A 42 -4.78 -0.40 18.69
N VAL A 43 -5.20 0.82 18.95
CA VAL A 43 -6.41 1.42 18.33
C VAL A 43 -6.21 1.56 16.82
N THR A 44 -5.08 2.10 16.37
CA THR A 44 -4.78 2.26 14.94
C THR A 44 -4.77 0.91 14.23
N LEU A 45 -4.13 -0.10 14.81
CA LEU A 45 -4.11 -1.46 14.25
C LEU A 45 -5.52 -2.06 14.19
N ALA A 46 -6.34 -1.88 15.23
CA ALA A 46 -7.72 -2.37 15.26
C ALA A 46 -8.57 -1.70 14.17
N ILE A 47 -8.44 -0.38 13.97
CA ILE A 47 -9.13 0.36 12.92
C ILE A 47 -8.71 -0.16 11.54
N SER A 48 -7.41 -0.36 11.31
CA SER A 48 -6.87 -0.90 10.06
C SER A 48 -7.44 -2.28 9.74
N LEU A 49 -7.43 -3.20 10.70
CA LEU A 49 -7.99 -4.55 10.53
C LEU A 49 -9.51 -4.50 10.28
N MET A 50 -10.21 -3.60 10.97
CA MET A 50 -11.64 -3.40 10.76
C MET A 50 -11.94 -2.84 9.38
N ALA A 51 -11.19 -1.83 8.93
CA ALA A 51 -11.33 -1.27 7.59
C ALA A 51 -11.07 -2.32 6.50
N LEU A 52 -10.05 -3.18 6.69
CA LEU A 52 -9.77 -4.29 5.78
C LEU A 52 -10.92 -5.30 5.74
N THR A 53 -11.43 -5.69 6.90
CA THR A 53 -12.56 -6.61 7.03
C THR A 53 -13.82 -6.02 6.42
N TRP A 54 -14.10 -4.74 6.72
CA TRP A 54 -15.23 -4.00 6.15
C TRP A 54 -15.13 -3.94 4.62
N ASN A 55 -13.95 -3.67 4.09
CA ASN A 55 -13.72 -3.64 2.63
C ASN A 55 -14.17 -4.95 1.96
N VAL A 56 -13.75 -6.09 2.50
CA VAL A 56 -14.11 -7.40 1.95
C VAL A 56 -15.63 -7.64 2.04
N ILE A 57 -16.23 -7.41 3.22
CA ILE A 57 -17.66 -7.62 3.46
C ILE A 57 -18.48 -6.68 2.60
N PHE A 58 -18.17 -5.39 2.61
CA PHE A 58 -18.93 -4.36 1.90
C PHE A 58 -18.90 -4.58 0.39
N ASN A 59 -17.75 -4.85 -0.20
CA ASN A 59 -17.65 -5.11 -1.63
C ASN A 59 -18.51 -6.31 -2.04
N GLY A 60 -18.48 -7.40 -1.27
CA GLY A 60 -19.34 -8.55 -1.52
C GLY A 60 -20.83 -8.26 -1.38
N LEU A 61 -21.22 -7.43 -0.41
CA LEU A 61 -22.61 -7.00 -0.22
C LEU A 61 -23.06 -6.06 -1.33
N PHE A 62 -22.22 -5.10 -1.69
CA PHE A 62 -22.53 -4.13 -2.74
C PHE A 62 -22.65 -4.78 -4.12
N ASP A 63 -21.81 -5.75 -4.44
CA ASP A 63 -21.90 -6.51 -5.69
C ASP A 63 -23.23 -7.29 -5.78
N ARG A 64 -23.67 -7.89 -4.68
CA ARG A 64 -24.98 -8.56 -4.60
C ARG A 64 -26.13 -7.58 -4.75
N LEU A 65 -26.06 -6.42 -4.08
CA LEU A 65 -27.06 -5.35 -4.17
C LEU A 65 -27.14 -4.81 -5.60
N LYS A 66 -25.98 -4.55 -6.22
CA LYS A 66 -25.90 -4.08 -7.60
C LYS A 66 -26.52 -5.07 -8.59
N ALA A 67 -26.26 -6.37 -8.41
CA ALA A 67 -26.85 -7.41 -9.22
C ALA A 67 -28.37 -7.49 -9.04
N ARG A 68 -28.87 -7.38 -7.79
CA ARG A 68 -30.31 -7.41 -7.50
C ARG A 68 -31.07 -6.21 -8.06
N LEU A 69 -30.48 -5.02 -7.95
CA LEU A 69 -31.09 -3.76 -8.40
C LEU A 69 -30.77 -3.42 -9.85
N GLN A 70 -30.01 -4.27 -10.55
CA GLN A 70 -29.56 -4.07 -11.93
C GLN A 70 -28.93 -2.69 -12.15
N LEU A 71 -28.14 -2.21 -11.18
CA LEU A 71 -27.52 -0.91 -11.24
C LEU A 71 -26.48 -0.86 -12.38
N ALA A 72 -26.62 0.14 -13.24
CA ALA A 72 -25.67 0.36 -14.33
C ALA A 72 -24.28 0.74 -13.81
N ASN A 73 -23.23 0.34 -14.53
CA ASN A 73 -21.84 0.73 -14.26
C ASN A 73 -21.57 2.18 -14.70
N ASN A 74 -22.16 3.14 -14.01
CA ASN A 74 -22.02 4.56 -14.29
C ASN A 74 -21.35 5.31 -13.13
N GLY A 75 -21.06 6.60 -13.33
CA GLY A 75 -20.45 7.45 -12.31
C GLY A 75 -21.27 7.54 -11.03
N TRP A 76 -22.60 7.55 -11.14
CA TRP A 76 -23.52 7.61 -10.01
C TRP A 76 -23.41 6.37 -9.10
N THR A 77 -23.34 5.18 -9.68
CA THR A 77 -23.16 3.94 -8.93
C THR A 77 -21.83 3.91 -8.17
N ARG A 78 -20.77 4.51 -8.73
CA ARG A 78 -19.47 4.65 -8.05
C ARG A 78 -19.55 5.62 -6.88
N VAL A 79 -20.24 6.75 -7.04
CA VAL A 79 -20.46 7.70 -5.94
C VAL A 79 -21.28 7.05 -4.83
N LEU A 80 -22.36 6.35 -5.17
CA LEU A 80 -23.19 5.63 -4.21
C LEU A 80 -22.38 4.57 -3.46
N HIS A 81 -21.54 3.80 -4.17
CA HIS A 81 -20.63 2.84 -3.54
C HIS A 81 -19.71 3.52 -2.53
N ALA A 82 -19.06 4.62 -2.90
CA ALA A 82 -18.14 5.33 -2.02
C ALA A 82 -18.85 5.89 -0.78
N LEU A 83 -20.02 6.50 -0.94
CA LEU A 83 -20.79 7.05 0.18
C LEU A 83 -21.30 5.96 1.14
N LEU A 84 -21.76 4.83 0.62
CA LEU A 84 -22.22 3.72 1.45
C LEU A 84 -21.05 3.02 2.13
N PHE A 85 -19.91 2.91 1.45
CA PHE A 85 -18.68 2.35 2.02
C PHE A 85 -18.20 3.19 3.21
N GLU A 86 -18.03 4.48 2.98
CA GLU A 86 -17.54 5.43 3.99
C GLU A 86 -18.52 5.58 5.15
N GLY A 87 -19.81 5.78 4.84
CA GLY A 87 -20.85 5.89 5.86
C GLY A 87 -20.97 4.64 6.73
N GLY A 88 -20.85 3.46 6.14
CA GLY A 88 -20.85 2.21 6.89
C GLY A 88 -19.60 2.02 7.75
N LEU A 89 -18.42 2.42 7.25
CA LEU A 89 -17.17 2.38 8.00
C LEU A 89 -17.23 3.31 9.21
N VAL A 90 -17.65 4.56 9.01
CA VAL A 90 -17.85 5.56 10.08
C VAL A 90 -18.82 5.03 11.15
N LEU A 91 -19.92 4.41 10.73
CA LEU A 91 -20.96 3.90 11.64
C LEU A 91 -20.46 2.77 12.54
N VAL A 92 -19.42 2.04 12.11
CA VAL A 92 -18.77 0.98 12.90
C VAL A 92 -17.57 1.50 13.66
N CYS A 93 -16.68 2.28 13.03
CA CYS A 93 -15.44 2.74 13.63
C CYS A 93 -15.66 3.79 14.72
N VAL A 94 -16.52 4.78 14.48
CA VAL A 94 -16.71 5.88 15.43
C VAL A 94 -17.22 5.43 16.80
N PRO A 95 -18.27 4.58 16.94
CA PRO A 95 -18.68 4.05 18.22
C PRO A 95 -17.59 3.22 18.92
N LEU A 96 -16.84 2.43 18.14
CA LEU A 96 -15.76 1.62 18.69
C LEU A 96 -14.62 2.48 19.25
N ILE A 97 -14.18 3.48 18.49
CA ILE A 97 -13.15 4.44 18.92
C ILE A 97 -13.62 5.18 20.18
N ALA A 98 -14.87 5.67 20.16
CA ALA A 98 -15.46 6.40 21.31
C ALA A 98 -15.46 5.54 22.58
N ALA A 99 -15.90 4.28 22.46
CA ALA A 99 -15.93 3.35 23.59
C ALA A 99 -14.53 2.96 24.07
N TRP A 100 -13.60 2.73 23.14
CA TRP A 100 -12.23 2.30 23.50
C TRP A 100 -11.44 3.42 24.17
N LEU A 101 -11.46 4.61 23.58
CA LEU A 101 -10.70 5.77 24.09
C LEU A 101 -11.43 6.54 25.20
N ASN A 102 -12.69 6.14 25.49
CA ASN A 102 -13.55 6.84 26.42
C ASN A 102 -13.68 8.35 26.10
N VAL A 103 -13.94 8.62 24.81
CA VAL A 103 -14.15 9.98 24.28
C VAL A 103 -15.57 10.13 23.74
N SER A 104 -15.97 11.38 23.47
CA SER A 104 -17.29 11.62 22.87
C SER A 104 -17.34 11.12 21.42
N LEU A 105 -18.55 10.79 20.93
CA LEU A 105 -18.77 10.40 19.54
C LEU A 105 -18.26 11.46 18.55
N MET A 106 -18.38 12.74 18.91
CA MET A 106 -17.88 13.84 18.08
C MET A 106 -16.35 13.84 18.00
N GLN A 107 -15.67 13.63 19.13
CA GLN A 107 -14.21 13.51 19.13
C GLN A 107 -13.73 12.30 18.35
N ALA A 108 -14.40 11.15 18.50
CA ALA A 108 -14.11 9.96 17.73
C ALA A 108 -14.34 10.16 16.24
N PHE A 109 -15.41 10.87 15.85
CA PHE A 109 -15.70 11.20 14.46
C PHE A 109 -14.64 12.14 13.86
N ILE A 110 -14.23 13.17 14.59
CA ILE A 110 -13.16 14.09 14.15
C ILE A 110 -11.83 13.32 13.97
N LEU A 111 -11.52 12.40 14.88
CA LEU A 111 -10.35 11.53 14.79
C LEU A 111 -10.41 10.66 13.53
N ASP A 112 -11.54 10.00 13.28
CA ASP A 112 -11.77 9.13 12.13
C ASP A 112 -11.59 9.87 10.80
N ILE A 113 -12.20 11.04 10.67
CA ILE A 113 -12.00 11.94 9.51
C ILE A 113 -10.54 12.39 9.37
N GLY A 114 -9.87 12.71 10.48
CA GLY A 114 -8.45 13.08 10.48
C GLY A 114 -7.55 11.94 9.97
N VAL A 115 -7.83 10.72 10.40
CA VAL A 115 -7.13 9.51 9.93
C VAL A 115 -7.42 9.27 8.45
N LEU A 116 -8.67 9.40 7.99
CA LEU A 116 -9.04 9.30 6.58
C LEU A 116 -8.26 10.30 5.71
N LEU A 117 -8.26 11.58 6.11
CA LEU A 117 -7.53 12.63 5.37
C LEU A 117 -6.02 12.38 5.35
N PHE A 118 -5.45 11.79 6.39
CA PHE A 118 -4.05 11.37 6.41
C PHE A 118 -3.81 10.21 5.43
N PHE A 119 -4.67 9.20 5.41
CA PHE A 119 -4.49 8.03 4.57
C PHE A 119 -4.60 8.31 3.07
N LEU A 120 -5.33 9.34 2.64
CA LEU A 120 -5.43 9.72 1.23
C LEU A 120 -4.06 10.03 0.60
N PRO A 121 -3.30 11.05 1.06
CA PRO A 121 -1.98 11.35 0.51
C PRO A 121 -0.96 10.25 0.84
N TYR A 122 -1.06 9.63 2.03
CA TYR A 122 -0.17 8.55 2.45
C TYR A 122 -0.23 7.36 1.49
N THR A 123 -1.41 6.89 1.14
CA THR A 123 -1.61 5.77 0.21
C THR A 123 -0.98 6.08 -1.15
N TYR A 124 -1.21 7.29 -1.68
CA TYR A 124 -0.62 7.71 -2.94
C TYR A 124 0.91 7.71 -2.90
N VAL A 125 1.50 8.38 -1.89
CA VAL A 125 2.96 8.50 -1.74
C VAL A 125 3.62 7.14 -1.51
N TYR A 126 3.01 6.28 -0.68
CA TYR A 126 3.53 4.94 -0.41
C TYR A 126 3.57 4.08 -1.68
N HIS A 127 2.46 3.99 -2.42
CA HIS A 127 2.41 3.18 -3.64
C HIS A 127 3.34 3.71 -4.72
N TRP A 128 3.38 5.01 -4.91
CA TRP A 128 4.32 5.64 -5.84
C TRP A 128 5.78 5.35 -5.46
N GLY A 129 6.14 5.55 -4.19
CA GLY A 129 7.48 5.27 -3.69
C GLY A 129 7.89 3.80 -3.83
N TYR A 130 6.96 2.90 -3.49
CA TYR A 130 7.16 1.46 -3.65
C TYR A 130 7.43 1.07 -5.11
N ASP A 131 6.65 1.59 -6.06
CA ASP A 131 6.79 1.28 -7.47
C ASP A 131 8.12 1.83 -8.03
N VAL A 132 8.55 3.03 -7.63
CA VAL A 132 9.87 3.60 -7.98
C VAL A 132 11.03 2.72 -7.47
N VAL A 133 10.97 2.28 -6.20
CA VAL A 133 12.00 1.41 -5.63
C VAL A 133 12.04 0.06 -6.34
N ARG A 134 10.87 -0.52 -6.61
CA ARG A 134 10.71 -1.78 -7.34
C ARG A 134 11.35 -1.71 -8.73
N GLU A 135 11.04 -0.67 -9.50
CA GLU A 135 11.63 -0.48 -10.84
C GLU A 135 13.15 -0.39 -10.80
N LYS A 136 13.71 0.37 -9.87
CA LYS A 136 15.18 0.46 -9.69
C LYS A 136 15.80 -0.90 -9.35
N LEU A 137 15.16 -1.69 -8.48
CA LEU A 137 15.65 -3.01 -8.14
C LEU A 137 15.59 -3.97 -9.32
N LEU A 138 14.51 -3.96 -10.09
CA LEU A 138 14.38 -4.80 -11.30
C LEU A 138 15.42 -4.43 -12.34
N GLN A 139 15.66 -3.14 -12.60
CA GLN A 139 16.68 -2.66 -13.52
C GLN A 139 18.08 -3.11 -13.07
N LYS A 140 18.40 -2.99 -11.78
CA LYS A 140 19.68 -3.44 -11.22
C LYS A 140 19.89 -4.95 -11.37
N HIS A 141 18.85 -5.75 -11.18
CA HIS A 141 18.90 -7.21 -11.39
C HIS A 141 19.03 -7.58 -12.86
N ALA A 142 18.34 -6.86 -13.76
CA ALA A 142 18.45 -7.06 -15.21
C ALA A 142 19.86 -6.70 -15.71
N ALA A 143 20.41 -5.58 -15.27
CA ALA A 143 21.79 -5.17 -15.60
C ALA A 143 22.83 -6.21 -15.16
N ARG A 144 22.69 -6.76 -13.94
CA ARG A 144 23.57 -7.83 -13.45
C ARG A 144 23.45 -9.15 -14.22
N ARG A 145 22.29 -9.43 -14.83
CA ARG A 145 22.10 -10.63 -15.65
C ARG A 145 22.63 -10.47 -17.07
N LEU A 146 22.67 -9.24 -17.59
CA LEU A 146 23.17 -8.92 -18.92
C LEU A 146 24.69 -8.77 -18.94
N ASP A 147 25.33 -8.57 -17.80
CA ASP A 147 26.78 -8.48 -17.68
C ASP A 147 27.34 -9.58 -16.74
N PRO A 148 27.24 -10.86 -17.14
CA PRO A 148 27.82 -11.97 -16.40
C PRO A 148 29.35 -11.95 -16.39
N LEU A 149 29.98 -11.08 -17.22
CA LEU A 149 31.44 -10.97 -17.39
C LEU A 149 32.06 -9.84 -16.57
N ALA A 150 31.26 -8.92 -16.02
CA ALA A 150 31.76 -7.77 -15.23
C ALA A 150 32.44 -8.20 -13.91
N GLY A 151 32.29 -9.45 -13.49
CA GLY A 151 32.91 -10.02 -12.28
C GLY A 151 34.03 -11.02 -12.52
N ASP A 152 34.31 -11.40 -13.77
CA ASP A 152 35.35 -12.36 -14.12
C ASP A 152 36.49 -11.68 -14.91
N PRO A 153 37.61 -11.32 -14.24
CA PRO A 153 38.76 -10.68 -14.90
C PRO A 153 39.38 -11.58 -16.00
N VAL A 154 39.17 -12.89 -15.94
CA VAL A 154 39.70 -13.85 -16.94
C VAL A 154 38.87 -13.80 -18.22
N ALA A 155 37.56 -13.60 -18.12
CA ALA A 155 36.69 -13.48 -19.27
C ALA A 155 36.90 -12.16 -20.05
N ALA A 156 37.19 -11.07 -19.36
CA ALA A 156 37.54 -9.77 -19.95
C ALA A 156 38.83 -9.85 -20.77
N VAL A 157 39.83 -10.53 -20.25
CA VAL A 157 41.12 -10.77 -20.96
C VAL A 157 40.95 -11.66 -22.19
N ARG A 158 40.06 -12.66 -22.10
CA ARG A 158 39.78 -13.57 -23.23
C ARG A 158 39.06 -12.86 -24.40
N GLN A 159 38.18 -11.90 -24.10
CA GLN A 159 37.46 -11.11 -25.09
C GLN A 159 38.39 -10.10 -25.79
N GLN A 160 39.36 -9.53 -25.07
CA GLN A 160 40.40 -8.69 -25.68
C GLN A 160 41.40 -9.47 -26.56
N ALA A 161 41.71 -10.70 -26.16
CA ALA A 161 42.57 -11.59 -26.95
C ALA A 161 41.93 -12.11 -28.24
N GLY A 162 40.58 -12.22 -28.26
CA GLY A 162 39.83 -12.66 -29.43
C GLY A 162 39.58 -11.57 -30.48
N ASN A 163 39.73 -10.30 -30.13
CA ASN A 163 39.62 -9.15 -31.03
C ASN A 163 40.95 -8.60 -31.55
N GLY A 164 42.01 -9.38 -31.48
CA GLY A 164 43.29 -9.05 -32.12
C GLY A 164 43.15 -8.96 -33.61
N PRO A 165 43.86 -8.01 -34.27
CA PRO A 165 43.67 -7.74 -35.71
C PRO A 165 44.16 -8.91 -36.56
N ALA A 166 43.18 -9.64 -37.12
CA ALA A 166 43.42 -10.64 -38.16
C ALA A 166 43.27 -9.99 -39.54
N ASP A 167 43.99 -8.88 -39.79
CA ASP A 167 44.07 -8.30 -41.14
C ASP A 167 45.35 -7.50 -41.31
N ILE A 168 46.51 -8.20 -41.33
CA ILE A 168 47.67 -7.71 -42.06
C ILE A 168 48.38 -8.94 -42.69
N ILE A 169 47.81 -9.50 -43.72
CA ILE A 169 48.57 -10.15 -44.82
C ILE A 169 47.59 -10.33 -45.99
N ARG A 170 47.57 -9.35 -46.90
CA ARG A 170 47.52 -9.52 -48.37
C ARG A 170 47.83 -8.22 -49.06
#